data_cb2604d48e613fd3649694e1264af007
#
_entry.id   cb2604d48e613fd3649694e1264af007
#
_cell.length_a   1.000
_cell.length_b   1.000
_cell.length_c   1.000
_cell.angle_alpha   90.00
_cell.angle_beta   90.00
_cell.angle_gamma   90.00
#
_symmetry.space_group_name_H-M   'P 1'
#
loop_
_entity.id
_entity.type
_entity.pdbx_description
1 polymer ?
#
loop_
_entity_poly.entity_id
_entity_poly.type
_entity_poly.pdbx_seq_one_letter_code
_entity_poly.pdbx_strand_id
1 'polypeptide(L)'
;SHYAQACADWAAEHDVHWAMPHFRGCSGEINHAPRAYHSGDHEEIDWILRRLRAQHRAAGGQFMVAAGVSLGGNALMRWAGEQGEAALAQVDAVAAICSPLDLTESGHAIGRGFNRQVYTRMFLRTMKPKALYKLQQHPGLFPRERLLAARDLCEFDNVFTAPLHGFRDTHDYWRRASAKPLLRRVRVPALLLNPINDPFVPASSLPRAQDVSERVTLWQ
;
A
#
# COMPACT_ATOMS: atom_id res chain seq x y z
N SER A 1 12.20 -1.81 10.63
CA SER A 1 11.11 -2.54 11.35
C SER A 1 11.56 -3.95 11.67
N HIS A 2 11.03 -4.55 12.74
CA HIS A 2 11.42 -5.91 13.16
C HIS A 2 11.17 -6.96 12.06
N TYR A 3 10.05 -6.89 11.35
CA TYR A 3 9.76 -7.84 10.27
C TYR A 3 10.73 -7.69 9.08
N ALA A 4 11.19 -6.49 8.79
CA ALA A 4 12.16 -6.28 7.73
C ALA A 4 13.51 -6.94 8.04
N GLN A 5 13.95 -6.88 9.30
CA GLN A 5 15.16 -7.57 9.75
C GLN A 5 14.96 -9.08 9.67
N ALA A 6 13.85 -9.61 10.17
CA ALA A 6 13.56 -11.04 10.11
C ALA A 6 13.53 -11.57 8.65
N CYS A 7 12.97 -10.80 7.71
CA CYS A 7 13.01 -11.18 6.29
C CYS A 7 14.43 -11.13 5.71
N ALA A 8 15.23 -10.14 6.10
CA ALA A 8 16.62 -10.04 5.64
C ALA A 8 17.48 -11.19 6.19
N ASP A 9 17.31 -11.53 7.46
CA ASP A 9 18.02 -12.66 8.11
C ASP A 9 17.63 -13.99 7.43
N TRP A 10 16.32 -14.21 7.23
CA TRP A 10 15.84 -15.38 6.51
C TRP A 10 16.41 -15.47 5.08
N ALA A 11 16.45 -14.36 4.35
CA ALA A 11 16.98 -14.32 3.00
C ALA A 11 18.47 -14.67 2.97
N ALA A 12 19.24 -14.17 3.94
CA ALA A 12 20.65 -14.49 4.09
C ALA A 12 20.89 -15.98 4.41
N GLU A 13 20.07 -16.57 5.28
CA GLU A 13 20.12 -18.00 5.63
C GLU A 13 19.81 -18.93 4.44
N HIS A 14 19.00 -18.44 3.47
CA HIS A 14 18.55 -19.24 2.32
C HIS A 14 19.22 -18.85 1.00
N ASP A 15 20.28 -18.03 1.04
CA ASP A 15 20.99 -17.52 -0.15
C ASP A 15 20.05 -16.82 -1.16
N VAL A 16 19.13 -16.02 -0.65
CA VAL A 16 18.16 -15.26 -1.43
C VAL A 16 18.50 -13.78 -1.39
N HIS A 17 18.56 -13.13 -2.54
CA HIS A 17 18.71 -11.69 -2.60
C HIS A 17 17.47 -10.99 -2.03
N TRP A 18 17.68 -10.00 -1.19
CA TRP A 18 16.63 -9.24 -0.51
C TRP A 18 16.68 -7.75 -0.86
N ALA A 19 15.53 -7.16 -1.15
CA ALA A 19 15.38 -5.73 -1.32
C ALA A 19 14.09 -5.25 -0.68
N MET A 20 14.14 -4.18 0.11
CA MET A 20 12.97 -3.55 0.73
C MET A 20 12.89 -2.08 0.31
N PRO A 21 12.16 -1.77 -0.78
CA PRO A 21 11.92 -0.39 -1.17
C PRO A 21 11.02 0.31 -0.15
N HIS A 22 11.27 1.59 0.07
CA HIS A 22 10.45 2.44 0.91
C HIS A 22 9.52 3.30 0.04
N PHE A 23 8.28 3.49 0.47
CA PHE A 23 7.43 4.52 -0.11
C PHE A 23 8.03 5.91 0.08
N ARG A 24 7.65 6.84 -0.79
CA ARG A 24 8.11 8.24 -0.76
C ARG A 24 7.95 8.85 0.63
N GLY A 25 9.02 9.45 1.14
CA GLY A 25 9.03 10.05 2.47
C GLY A 25 8.95 9.05 3.63
N CYS A 26 9.27 7.76 3.40
CA CYS A 26 9.28 6.72 4.43
C CYS A 26 10.66 6.13 4.72
N SER A 27 11.73 6.65 4.11
CA SER A 27 13.12 6.21 4.32
C SER A 27 13.90 7.04 5.37
N GLY A 28 13.22 7.95 6.08
CA GLY A 28 13.84 8.90 7.00
C GLY A 28 13.78 10.34 6.48
N GLU A 29 13.88 10.53 5.17
CA GLU A 29 13.81 11.84 4.52
C GLU A 29 12.51 12.01 3.73
N ILE A 30 12.01 13.25 3.69
CA ILE A 30 10.84 13.59 2.88
C ILE A 30 11.30 13.85 1.44
N ASN A 31 10.62 13.26 0.47
CA ASN A 31 10.88 13.48 -0.95
C ASN A 31 10.65 14.95 -1.36
N HIS A 32 11.34 15.43 -2.39
CA HIS A 32 11.25 16.83 -2.83
C HIS A 32 9.98 17.17 -3.61
N ALA A 33 9.45 16.25 -4.41
CA ALA A 33 8.24 16.51 -5.18
C ALA A 33 7.01 16.79 -4.28
N PRO A 34 6.03 17.58 -4.71
CA PRO A 34 4.80 17.84 -3.93
C PRO A 34 4.00 16.57 -3.64
N ARG A 35 4.08 15.60 -4.52
CA ARG A 35 3.47 14.28 -4.38
C ARG A 35 4.01 13.52 -3.16
N ALA A 36 3.13 12.87 -2.41
CA ALA A 36 3.45 11.88 -1.39
C ALA A 36 3.21 10.45 -1.94
N TYR A 37 3.32 9.41 -1.11
CA TYR A 37 2.80 8.09 -1.44
C TYR A 37 1.31 8.00 -1.15
N HIS A 38 0.63 7.06 -1.78
CA HIS A 38 -0.74 6.69 -1.44
C HIS A 38 -0.98 5.18 -1.58
N SER A 39 -2.08 4.70 -1.00
CA SER A 39 -2.34 3.25 -0.85
C SER A 39 -2.53 2.49 -2.16
N GLY A 40 -2.82 3.16 -3.25
CA GLY A 40 -3.05 2.55 -4.57
C GLY A 40 -2.02 2.97 -5.61
N ASP A 41 -0.80 3.36 -5.20
CA ASP A 41 0.24 3.88 -6.09
C ASP A 41 0.88 2.78 -6.94
N HIS A 42 0.08 2.22 -7.84
CA HIS A 42 0.50 1.11 -8.71
C HIS A 42 1.58 1.51 -9.72
N GLU A 43 1.64 2.77 -10.12
CA GLU A 43 2.67 3.28 -11.04
C GLU A 43 4.05 3.27 -10.37
N GLU A 44 4.13 3.66 -9.09
CA GLU A 44 5.37 3.60 -8.32
C GLU A 44 5.81 2.15 -8.09
N ILE A 45 4.87 1.25 -7.80
CA ILE A 45 5.15 -0.19 -7.68
C ILE A 45 5.69 -0.73 -9.01
N ASP A 46 5.09 -0.38 -10.15
CA ASP A 46 5.56 -0.80 -11.47
C ASP A 46 7.00 -0.36 -11.74
N TRP A 47 7.30 0.91 -11.46
CA TRP A 47 8.65 1.45 -11.63
C TRP A 47 9.67 0.72 -10.74
N ILE A 48 9.34 0.47 -9.47
CA ILE A 48 10.20 -0.24 -8.52
C ILE A 48 10.47 -1.67 -9.01
N LEU A 49 9.42 -2.41 -9.36
CA LEU A 49 9.55 -3.82 -9.76
C LEU A 49 10.32 -3.98 -11.06
N ARG A 50 10.08 -3.12 -12.06
CA ARG A 50 10.87 -3.10 -13.32
C ARG A 50 12.35 -2.90 -13.03
N ARG A 51 12.70 -1.94 -12.17
CA ARG A 51 14.08 -1.65 -11.81
C ARG A 51 14.73 -2.81 -11.08
N LEU A 52 14.05 -3.38 -10.08
CA LEU A 52 14.56 -4.54 -9.33
C LEU A 52 14.71 -5.76 -10.24
N ARG A 53 13.74 -6.03 -11.12
CA ARG A 53 13.82 -7.13 -12.09
C ARG A 53 15.00 -6.98 -13.04
N ALA A 54 15.24 -5.78 -13.54
CA ALA A 54 16.37 -5.50 -14.42
C ALA A 54 17.71 -5.73 -13.70
N GLN A 55 17.86 -5.24 -12.47
CA GLN A 55 19.07 -5.45 -11.67
C GLN A 55 19.27 -6.93 -11.32
N HIS A 56 18.20 -7.64 -10.94
CA HIS A 56 18.24 -9.06 -10.61
C HIS A 56 18.69 -9.91 -11.81
N ARG A 57 18.12 -9.65 -12.99
CA ARG A 57 18.53 -10.33 -14.24
C ARG A 57 19.97 -10.04 -14.63
N ALA A 58 20.41 -8.79 -14.48
CA ALA A 58 21.81 -8.42 -14.76
C ALA A 58 22.82 -9.13 -13.82
N ALA A 59 22.38 -9.49 -12.62
CA ALA A 59 23.14 -10.29 -11.66
C ALA A 59 22.99 -11.81 -11.86
N GLY A 60 22.32 -12.26 -12.94
CA GLY A 60 22.10 -13.69 -13.23
C GLY A 60 20.88 -14.31 -12.55
N GLY A 61 20.12 -13.52 -11.79
CA GLY A 61 18.92 -14.00 -11.10
C GLY A 61 17.76 -14.28 -12.07
N GLN A 62 17.01 -15.33 -11.79
CA GLN A 62 15.91 -15.77 -12.64
C GLN A 62 14.54 -15.60 -11.97
N PHE A 63 14.41 -15.94 -10.71
CA PHE A 63 13.15 -15.96 -9.98
C PHE A 63 13.04 -14.77 -9.02
N MET A 64 11.96 -14.03 -9.09
CA MET A 64 11.71 -12.87 -8.25
C MET A 64 10.27 -12.86 -7.73
N VAL A 65 10.10 -12.84 -6.42
CA VAL A 65 8.81 -12.65 -5.77
C VAL A 65 8.74 -11.28 -5.11
N ALA A 66 7.54 -10.73 -5.04
CA ALA A 66 7.29 -9.49 -4.31
C ALA A 66 6.23 -9.70 -3.23
N ALA A 67 6.49 -9.17 -2.04
CA ALA A 67 5.54 -9.20 -0.93
C ALA A 67 5.25 -7.79 -0.43
N GLY A 68 3.98 -7.50 -0.17
CA GLY A 68 3.53 -6.24 0.41
C GLY A 68 2.81 -6.47 1.72
N VAL A 69 3.17 -5.68 2.75
CA VAL A 69 2.51 -5.73 4.05
C VAL A 69 1.57 -4.54 4.19
N SER A 70 0.37 -4.75 4.72
CA SER A 70 -0.61 -3.70 4.97
C SER A 70 -0.88 -2.86 3.70
N LEU A 71 -0.71 -1.55 3.75
CA LEU A 71 -0.87 -0.66 2.58
C LEU A 71 -0.01 -1.07 1.38
N GLY A 72 1.20 -1.59 1.63
CA GLY A 72 2.08 -2.09 0.58
C GLY A 72 1.49 -3.27 -0.17
N GLY A 73 0.74 -4.14 0.50
CA GLY A 73 0.04 -5.25 -0.14
C GLY A 73 -1.14 -4.78 -1.00
N ASN A 74 -1.88 -3.76 -0.56
CA ASN A 74 -2.92 -3.18 -1.41
C ASN A 74 -2.33 -2.55 -2.68
N ALA A 75 -1.26 -1.76 -2.57
CA ALA A 75 -0.59 -1.16 -3.73
C ALA A 75 -0.06 -2.23 -4.71
N LEU A 76 0.56 -3.29 -4.17
CA LEU A 76 1.08 -4.42 -4.96
C LEU A 76 -0.04 -5.19 -5.67
N MET A 77 -1.13 -5.51 -4.98
CA MET A 77 -2.25 -6.23 -5.58
C MET A 77 -3.02 -5.37 -6.59
N ARG A 78 -3.11 -4.06 -6.33
CA ARG A 78 -3.63 -3.12 -7.32
C ARG A 78 -2.76 -3.12 -8.57
N TRP A 79 -1.44 -3.02 -8.42
CA TRP A 79 -0.51 -3.13 -9.53
C TRP A 79 -0.69 -4.45 -10.30
N ALA A 80 -0.75 -5.58 -9.61
CA ALA A 80 -0.93 -6.89 -10.26
C ALA A 80 -2.24 -6.98 -11.06
N GLY A 81 -3.31 -6.39 -10.55
CA GLY A 81 -4.61 -6.32 -11.24
C GLY A 81 -4.63 -5.35 -12.43
N GLU A 82 -3.92 -4.20 -12.34
CA GLU A 82 -3.79 -3.26 -13.46
C GLU A 82 -2.90 -3.82 -14.58
N GLN A 83 -1.82 -4.51 -14.24
CA GLN A 83 -0.89 -5.11 -15.21
C GLN A 83 -1.44 -6.39 -15.86
N GLY A 84 -2.26 -7.15 -15.15
CA GLY A 84 -2.76 -8.43 -15.65
C GLY A 84 -1.60 -9.37 -16.05
N GLU A 85 -1.57 -9.85 -17.30
CA GLU A 85 -0.52 -10.74 -17.80
C GLU A 85 0.86 -10.06 -17.88
N ALA A 86 0.92 -8.74 -18.06
CA ALA A 86 2.19 -8.02 -18.13
C ALA A 86 2.97 -8.07 -16.82
N ALA A 87 2.31 -8.36 -15.68
CA ALA A 87 2.95 -8.55 -14.39
C ALA A 87 3.98 -9.69 -14.40
N LEU A 88 3.75 -10.73 -15.18
CA LEU A 88 4.63 -11.91 -15.33
C LEU A 88 6.03 -11.57 -15.90
N ALA A 89 6.15 -10.44 -16.60
CA ALA A 89 7.46 -9.97 -17.04
C ALA A 89 8.30 -9.39 -15.90
N GLN A 90 7.68 -8.98 -14.80
CA GLN A 90 8.32 -8.30 -13.67
C GLN A 90 8.54 -9.23 -12.48
N VAL A 91 7.57 -10.06 -12.12
CA VAL A 91 7.63 -10.96 -10.97
C VAL A 91 7.06 -12.32 -11.32
N ASP A 92 7.50 -13.34 -10.60
CA ASP A 92 7.03 -14.73 -10.77
C ASP A 92 5.88 -15.06 -9.80
N ALA A 93 5.81 -14.35 -8.67
CA ALA A 93 4.70 -14.44 -7.73
C ALA A 93 4.60 -13.17 -6.87
N VAL A 94 3.42 -12.94 -6.28
CA VAL A 94 3.19 -11.83 -5.33
C VAL A 94 2.50 -12.32 -4.06
N ALA A 95 2.71 -11.63 -2.94
CA ALA A 95 1.98 -11.87 -1.70
C ALA A 95 1.52 -10.55 -1.07
N ALA A 96 0.29 -10.51 -0.58
CA ALA A 96 -0.24 -9.41 0.22
C ALA A 96 -0.59 -9.93 1.62
N ILE A 97 -0.02 -9.30 2.64
CA ILE A 97 -0.08 -9.74 4.03
C ILE A 97 -0.78 -8.69 4.87
N CYS A 98 -1.86 -9.06 5.55
CA CYS A 98 -2.68 -8.17 6.41
C CYS A 98 -3.08 -6.89 5.67
N SER A 99 -3.52 -7.00 4.42
CA SER A 99 -3.69 -5.87 3.53
C SER A 99 -5.13 -5.38 3.43
N PRO A 100 -5.39 -4.07 3.57
CA PRO A 100 -6.71 -3.48 3.41
C PRO A 100 -7.04 -3.35 1.91
N LEU A 101 -7.48 -4.44 1.29
CA LEU A 101 -7.77 -4.51 -0.15
C LEU A 101 -9.04 -3.72 -0.54
N ASP A 102 -9.91 -3.45 0.44
CA ASP A 102 -11.05 -2.53 0.38
C ASP A 102 -10.76 -1.36 1.33
N LEU A 103 -10.20 -0.27 0.79
CA LEU A 103 -9.81 0.89 1.59
C LEU A 103 -11.00 1.63 2.19
N THR A 104 -12.18 1.54 1.57
CA THR A 104 -13.40 2.17 2.10
C THR A 104 -13.82 1.52 3.40
N GLU A 105 -13.95 0.20 3.40
CA GLU A 105 -14.34 -0.55 4.60
C GLU A 105 -13.27 -0.44 5.70
N SER A 106 -12.00 -0.57 5.34
CA SER A 106 -10.88 -0.45 6.29
C SER A 106 -10.76 0.97 6.86
N GLY A 107 -10.90 2.00 6.02
CA GLY A 107 -10.89 3.40 6.47
C GLY A 107 -12.01 3.70 7.46
N HIS A 108 -13.22 3.19 7.20
CA HIS A 108 -14.34 3.30 8.14
C HIS A 108 -14.11 2.52 9.44
N ALA A 109 -13.52 1.30 9.38
CA ALA A 109 -13.21 0.51 10.57
C ALA A 109 -12.18 1.18 11.48
N ILE A 110 -11.13 1.76 10.89
CA ILE A 110 -10.12 2.52 11.63
C ILE A 110 -10.71 3.81 12.23
N GLY A 111 -11.66 4.45 11.54
CA GLY A 111 -12.32 5.68 11.97
C GLY A 111 -13.38 5.52 13.06
N ARG A 112 -13.64 4.31 13.59
CA ARG A 112 -14.74 4.03 14.54
C ARG A 112 -14.26 3.43 15.85
N GLY A 113 -15.06 3.62 16.91
CA GLY A 113 -14.91 2.96 18.21
C GLY A 113 -13.51 3.09 18.80
N PHE A 114 -12.99 2.00 19.34
CA PHE A 114 -11.68 1.91 19.96
C PHE A 114 -10.55 2.25 18.97
N ASN A 115 -10.66 1.80 17.72
CA ASN A 115 -9.67 2.05 16.69
C ASN A 115 -9.46 3.55 16.46
N ARG A 116 -10.53 4.35 16.47
CA ARG A 116 -10.45 5.81 16.36
C ARG A 116 -9.66 6.44 17.50
N GLN A 117 -9.86 5.95 18.72
CA GLN A 117 -9.23 6.54 19.90
C GLN A 117 -7.72 6.24 19.98
N VAL A 118 -7.31 5.07 19.51
CA VAL A 118 -5.93 4.59 19.60
C VAL A 118 -5.21 4.75 18.26
N TYR A 119 -5.61 4.01 17.26
CA TYR A 119 -4.86 3.89 16.02
C TYR A 119 -4.98 5.11 15.11
N THR A 120 -6.18 5.68 14.97
CA THR A 120 -6.34 6.92 14.18
C THR A 120 -5.48 8.04 14.75
N ARG A 121 -5.45 8.22 16.06
CA ARG A 121 -4.59 9.22 16.71
C ARG A 121 -3.10 8.93 16.46
N MET A 122 -2.69 7.68 16.55
CA MET A 122 -1.31 7.26 16.29
C MET A 122 -0.91 7.58 14.84
N PHE A 123 -1.75 7.24 13.87
CA PHE A 123 -1.50 7.55 12.46
C PHE A 123 -1.41 9.05 12.21
N LEU A 124 -2.40 9.82 12.65
CA LEU A 124 -2.41 11.28 12.47
C LEU A 124 -1.20 11.97 13.14
N ARG A 125 -0.73 11.45 14.27
CA ARG A 125 0.47 11.95 14.97
C ARG A 125 1.73 11.82 14.10
N THR A 126 1.81 10.81 13.26
CA THR A 126 2.95 10.60 12.36
C THR A 126 2.75 11.25 10.99
N MET A 127 1.51 11.28 10.49
CA MET A 127 1.21 11.78 9.14
C MET A 127 1.16 13.31 9.06
N LYS A 128 0.55 13.99 10.05
CA LYS A 128 0.44 15.46 10.06
C LYS A 128 1.79 16.18 10.03
N PRO A 129 2.81 15.81 10.83
CA PRO A 129 4.13 16.45 10.72
C PRO A 129 4.76 16.32 9.33
N LYS A 130 4.64 15.15 8.70
CA LYS A 130 5.13 14.93 7.32
C LYS A 130 4.40 15.81 6.31
N ALA A 131 3.08 15.91 6.43
CA ALA A 131 2.27 16.79 5.58
C ALA A 131 2.61 18.27 5.78
N LEU A 132 2.82 18.71 7.03
CA LEU A 132 3.24 20.09 7.33
C LEU A 132 4.64 20.39 6.76
N TYR A 133 5.56 19.44 6.84
CA TYR A 133 6.87 19.60 6.20
C TYR A 133 6.73 19.75 4.67
N LYS A 134 5.83 18.96 4.07
CA LYS A 134 5.50 19.08 2.64
C LYS A 134 4.93 20.47 2.29
N LEU A 135 4.09 21.04 3.16
CA LEU A 135 3.58 22.39 3.00
C LEU A 135 4.67 23.49 3.10
N GLN A 136 5.70 23.26 3.93
CA GLN A 136 6.88 24.14 3.99
C GLN A 136 7.71 24.09 2.69
N GLN A 137 7.88 22.88 2.13
CA GLN A 137 8.55 22.73 0.83
C GLN A 137 7.77 23.34 -0.33
N HIS A 138 6.44 23.31 -0.26
CA HIS A 138 5.52 23.76 -1.31
C HIS A 138 4.41 24.64 -0.71
N PRO A 139 4.68 25.94 -0.48
CA PRO A 139 3.68 26.85 0.08
C PRO A 139 2.40 26.90 -0.78
N GLY A 140 1.25 26.89 -0.14
CA GLY A 140 -0.04 26.93 -0.81
C GLY A 140 -0.59 25.56 -1.31
N LEU A 141 0.11 24.46 -1.04
CA LEU A 141 -0.27 23.13 -1.51
C LEU A 141 -1.64 22.67 -0.98
N PHE A 142 -1.97 23.03 0.25
CA PHE A 142 -3.27 22.81 0.90
C PHE A 142 -3.45 23.74 2.11
N PRO A 143 -4.70 23.93 2.61
CA PRO A 143 -4.97 24.77 3.78
C PRO A 143 -4.45 24.13 5.07
N ARG A 144 -3.45 24.78 5.71
CA ARG A 144 -2.79 24.32 6.94
C ARG A 144 -3.77 24.06 8.09
N GLU A 145 -4.72 25.00 8.31
CA GLU A 145 -5.69 24.93 9.39
C GLU A 145 -6.62 23.73 9.23
N ARG A 146 -7.03 23.40 8.01
CA ARG A 146 -7.83 22.20 7.73
C ARG A 146 -7.08 20.92 8.00
N LEU A 147 -5.79 20.85 7.65
CA LEU A 147 -4.96 19.70 7.98
C LEU A 147 -4.84 19.50 9.51
N LEU A 148 -4.59 20.59 10.25
CA LEU A 148 -4.46 20.53 11.70
C LEU A 148 -5.79 20.13 12.37
N ALA A 149 -6.92 20.59 11.85
CA ALA A 149 -8.25 20.28 12.36
C ALA A 149 -8.68 18.82 12.07
N ALA A 150 -8.06 18.11 11.11
CA ALA A 150 -8.43 16.74 10.75
C ALA A 150 -8.35 15.81 11.97
N ARG A 151 -9.43 15.06 12.25
CA ARG A 151 -9.59 14.19 13.44
C ARG A 151 -9.57 12.71 13.11
N ASP A 152 -9.63 12.37 11.83
CA ASP A 152 -9.55 11.00 11.32
C ASP A 152 -8.89 10.96 9.94
N LEU A 153 -8.74 9.72 9.41
CA LEU A 153 -8.10 9.51 8.12
C LEU A 153 -8.91 10.08 6.96
N CYS A 154 -10.24 10.08 7.06
CA CYS A 154 -11.10 10.64 6.04
C CYS A 154 -10.89 12.15 5.88
N GLU A 155 -10.89 12.88 7.00
CA GLU A 155 -10.64 14.33 7.00
C GLU A 155 -9.20 14.65 6.56
N PHE A 156 -8.22 13.83 6.97
CA PHE A 156 -6.82 13.98 6.53
C PHE A 156 -6.69 13.77 5.02
N ASP A 157 -7.23 12.67 4.50
CA ASP A 157 -7.15 12.33 3.08
C ASP A 157 -7.88 13.34 2.20
N ASN A 158 -8.98 13.94 2.68
CA ASN A 158 -9.67 15.02 1.97
C ASN A 158 -8.82 16.29 1.82
N VAL A 159 -7.93 16.56 2.77
CA VAL A 159 -7.09 17.77 2.74
C VAL A 159 -5.76 17.53 2.05
N PHE A 160 -5.19 16.34 2.21
CA PHE A 160 -3.84 16.03 1.79
C PHE A 160 -3.80 14.98 0.66
N THR A 161 -4.17 13.73 0.94
CA THR A 161 -3.91 12.63 0.00
C THR A 161 -4.70 12.76 -1.29
N ALA A 162 -6.00 13.03 -1.20
CA ALA A 162 -6.86 13.09 -2.37
C ALA A 162 -6.45 14.21 -3.33
N PRO A 163 -6.34 15.49 -2.91
CA PRO A 163 -6.00 16.56 -3.85
C PRO A 163 -4.59 16.45 -4.44
N LEU A 164 -3.62 15.94 -3.66
CA LEU A 164 -2.24 15.78 -4.15
C LEU A 164 -2.10 14.74 -5.27
N HIS A 165 -3.04 13.80 -5.36
CA HIS A 165 -2.98 12.68 -6.30
C HIS A 165 -4.12 12.69 -7.32
N GLY A 166 -4.84 13.83 -7.47
CA GLY A 166 -5.88 13.99 -8.48
C GLY A 166 -7.15 13.18 -8.21
N PHE A 167 -7.43 12.87 -6.96
CA PHE A 167 -8.72 12.36 -6.53
C PHE A 167 -9.63 13.52 -6.11
N ARG A 168 -10.92 13.38 -6.36
CA ARG A 168 -11.91 14.40 -6.03
C ARG A 168 -12.05 14.60 -4.51
N ASP A 169 -12.08 13.51 -3.77
CA ASP A 169 -12.27 13.44 -2.32
C ASP A 169 -11.75 12.09 -1.77
N THR A 170 -11.81 11.89 -0.45
CA THR A 170 -11.40 10.64 0.20
C THR A 170 -12.17 9.43 -0.30
N HIS A 171 -13.48 9.55 -0.54
CA HIS A 171 -14.27 8.41 -1.01
C HIS A 171 -13.89 8.01 -2.44
N ASP A 172 -13.62 8.98 -3.31
CA ASP A 172 -13.09 8.72 -4.64
C ASP A 172 -11.68 8.08 -4.56
N TYR A 173 -10.82 8.57 -3.67
CA TYR A 173 -9.51 8.01 -3.41
C TYR A 173 -9.62 6.55 -2.95
N TRP A 174 -10.32 6.29 -1.85
CA TRP A 174 -10.41 4.93 -1.30
C TRP A 174 -11.00 3.94 -2.29
N ARG A 175 -12.08 4.32 -2.97
CA ARG A 175 -12.70 3.47 -4.00
C ARG A 175 -11.73 3.16 -5.14
N ARG A 176 -11.09 4.17 -5.72
CA ARG A 176 -10.20 4.02 -6.88
C ARG A 176 -8.86 3.42 -6.52
N ALA A 177 -8.37 3.59 -5.31
CA ALA A 177 -7.10 3.05 -4.82
C ALA A 177 -7.21 1.63 -4.26
N SER A 178 -8.41 1.10 -4.02
CA SER A 178 -8.64 -0.27 -3.56
C SER A 178 -8.24 -1.30 -4.61
N ALA A 179 -7.57 -2.37 -4.18
CA ALA A 179 -7.19 -3.47 -5.04
C ALA A 179 -8.32 -4.48 -5.26
N LYS A 180 -9.25 -4.63 -4.32
CA LYS A 180 -10.31 -5.65 -4.33
C LYS A 180 -11.08 -5.73 -5.65
N PRO A 181 -11.52 -4.63 -6.30
CA PRO A 181 -12.24 -4.70 -7.58
C PRO A 181 -11.41 -5.26 -8.75
N LEU A 182 -10.09 -5.30 -8.61
CA LEU A 182 -9.16 -5.73 -9.66
C LEU A 182 -8.63 -7.15 -9.47
N LEU A 183 -8.93 -7.82 -8.35
CA LEU A 183 -8.38 -9.14 -8.03
C LEU A 183 -8.74 -10.22 -9.07
N ARG A 184 -9.86 -10.09 -9.76
CA ARG A 184 -10.22 -10.97 -10.89
C ARG A 184 -9.31 -10.82 -12.11
N ARG A 185 -8.59 -9.72 -12.21
CA ARG A 185 -7.67 -9.43 -13.33
C ARG A 185 -6.23 -9.88 -13.04
N VAL A 186 -5.93 -10.30 -11.83
CA VAL A 186 -4.60 -10.81 -11.45
C VAL A 186 -4.29 -12.08 -12.25
N ARG A 187 -3.13 -12.13 -12.89
CA ARG A 187 -2.66 -13.26 -13.71
C ARG A 187 -1.36 -13.87 -13.21
N VAL A 188 -0.64 -13.18 -12.37
CA VAL A 188 0.52 -13.72 -11.67
C VAL A 188 0.06 -14.55 -10.46
N PRO A 189 0.74 -15.67 -10.12
CA PRO A 189 0.47 -16.39 -8.87
C PRO A 189 0.48 -15.45 -7.68
N ALA A 190 -0.58 -15.45 -6.87
CA ALA A 190 -0.74 -14.50 -5.79
C ALA A 190 -1.27 -15.17 -4.51
N LEU A 191 -0.72 -14.77 -3.36
CA LEU A 191 -1.19 -15.14 -2.04
C LEU A 191 -1.80 -13.92 -1.34
N LEU A 192 -3.03 -14.03 -0.87
CA LEU A 192 -3.66 -13.05 0.03
C LEU A 192 -3.80 -13.68 1.42
N LEU A 193 -2.96 -13.22 2.35
CA LEU A 193 -2.96 -13.67 3.74
C LEU A 193 -3.54 -12.57 4.63
N ASN A 194 -4.74 -12.79 5.14
CA ASN A 194 -5.42 -11.85 6.03
C ASN A 194 -6.10 -12.59 7.18
N PRO A 195 -5.73 -12.33 8.45
CA PRO A 195 -6.44 -12.91 9.58
C PRO A 195 -7.86 -12.33 9.70
N ILE A 196 -8.83 -13.17 10.01
CA ILE A 196 -10.25 -12.78 10.11
C ILE A 196 -10.48 -11.77 11.25
N ASN A 197 -9.64 -11.81 12.28
CA ASN A 197 -9.73 -10.97 13.47
C ASN A 197 -8.85 -9.69 13.40
N ASP A 198 -8.42 -9.27 12.22
CA ASP A 198 -7.66 -8.05 12.05
C ASP A 198 -8.52 -6.82 12.42
N PRO A 199 -8.09 -5.99 13.38
CA PRO A 199 -8.86 -4.82 13.79
C PRO A 199 -8.97 -3.73 12.72
N PHE A 200 -8.10 -3.74 11.70
CA PHE A 200 -8.07 -2.74 10.63
C PHE A 200 -8.78 -3.20 9.36
N VAL A 201 -8.90 -4.52 9.17
CA VAL A 201 -9.48 -5.11 7.97
C VAL A 201 -10.69 -5.94 8.38
N PRO A 202 -11.91 -5.38 8.32
CA PRO A 202 -13.10 -6.12 8.69
C PRO A 202 -13.25 -7.42 7.91
N ALA A 203 -13.61 -8.51 8.57
CA ALA A 203 -13.80 -9.81 7.92
C ALA A 203 -14.82 -9.73 6.75
N SER A 204 -15.82 -8.86 6.86
CA SER A 204 -16.81 -8.61 5.79
C SER A 204 -16.22 -7.98 4.54
N SER A 205 -15.07 -7.30 4.65
CA SER A 205 -14.37 -6.67 3.53
C SER A 205 -13.39 -7.60 2.82
N LEU A 206 -13.05 -8.73 3.42
CA LEU A 206 -12.13 -9.70 2.84
C LEU A 206 -12.66 -10.23 1.50
N PRO A 207 -11.78 -10.47 0.52
CA PRO A 207 -12.19 -11.05 -0.75
C PRO A 207 -12.64 -12.50 -0.56
N ARG A 208 -13.64 -12.92 -1.35
CA ARG A 208 -14.14 -14.29 -1.42
C ARG A 208 -13.65 -14.93 -2.73
N ALA A 209 -13.80 -16.24 -2.86
CA ALA A 209 -13.40 -16.97 -4.06
C ALA A 209 -13.97 -16.35 -5.37
N GLN A 210 -15.18 -15.83 -5.31
CA GLN A 210 -15.81 -15.16 -6.46
C GLN A 210 -15.21 -13.79 -6.82
N ASP A 211 -14.44 -13.18 -5.93
CA ASP A 211 -13.86 -11.83 -6.10
C ASP A 211 -12.46 -11.89 -6.71
N VAL A 212 -11.89 -13.08 -6.85
CA VAL A 212 -10.51 -13.30 -7.27
C VAL A 212 -10.41 -14.12 -8.56
N SER A 213 -9.26 -14.09 -9.22
CA SER A 213 -8.95 -15.01 -10.31
C SER A 213 -8.48 -16.36 -9.77
N GLU A 214 -8.41 -17.36 -10.65
CA GLU A 214 -7.84 -18.69 -10.36
C GLU A 214 -6.37 -18.68 -9.92
N ARG A 215 -5.65 -17.58 -10.17
CA ARG A 215 -4.25 -17.40 -9.80
C ARG A 215 -4.07 -16.90 -8.36
N VAL A 216 -5.15 -16.55 -7.68
CA VAL A 216 -5.10 -15.97 -6.33
C VAL A 216 -5.52 -17.03 -5.31
N THR A 217 -4.62 -17.31 -4.38
CA THR A 217 -4.90 -18.15 -3.20
C THR A 217 -5.29 -17.25 -2.03
N LEU A 218 -6.43 -17.54 -1.42
CA LEU A 218 -6.89 -16.89 -0.18
C LEU A 218 -6.48 -17.73 1.02
N TRP A 219 -5.81 -17.09 1.98
CA TRP A 219 -5.46 -17.67 3.27
C TRP A 219 -6.00 -16.75 4.37
N GLN A 220 -7.15 -17.12 4.93
CA GLN A 220 -7.92 -16.30 5.86
C GLN A 220 -8.22 -17.06 7.16
#